data_768b795de8ae2c6431e5f4d401c367d8
#
_entry.id   768b795de8ae2c6431e5f4d401c367d8
#
_cell.length_a   1.000
_cell.length_b   1.000
_cell.length_c   1.000
_cell.angle_alpha   90.00
_cell.angle_beta   90.00
_cell.angle_gamma   90.00
#
_symmetry.space_group_name_H-M   'P 1'
#
loop_
_entity.id
_entity.type
_entity.pdbx_description
1 polymer ?
#
loop_
_entity_poly.entity_id
_entity_poly.type
_entity_poly.pdbx_seq_one_letter_code
_entity_poly.pdbx_strand_id
1 'polypeptide(L)'
;QELQEMLDPYLDAQGYRGEYQLPLAAFLRTASAREILSRYLRNLKAIYSQQERWERLLGIQQRLVILLPDAVEEIRDRGLALAQLDYIRPAVDDMRRYIDEVPDASDFEEIQAQLIELEQQIKHH
;
A
#
# COMPACT_ATOMS: atom_id res chain seq x y z
N GLN A 1 -1.71 0.80 -19.06
CA GLN A 1 -1.47 1.12 -17.65
C GLN A 1 -1.11 -0.12 -16.87
N GLU A 2 -0.34 0.08 -15.83
CA GLU A 2 0.16 -1.00 -15.01
C GLU A 2 -0.94 -1.84 -14.36
N LEU A 3 -1.98 -1.18 -13.82
CA LEU A 3 -3.09 -1.91 -13.21
C LEU A 3 -3.85 -2.75 -14.23
N GLN A 4 -4.04 -2.24 -15.43
CA GLN A 4 -4.71 -2.97 -16.47
C GLN A 4 -3.88 -4.17 -16.92
N GLU A 5 -2.58 -4.00 -17.02
CA GLU A 5 -1.67 -5.10 -17.36
C GLU A 5 -1.72 -6.21 -16.31
N MET A 6 -1.84 -5.84 -15.04
CA MET A 6 -1.97 -6.81 -13.96
C MET A 6 -3.26 -7.63 -14.07
N LEU A 7 -4.34 -7.00 -14.50
CA LEU A 7 -5.65 -7.63 -14.54
C LEU A 7 -5.93 -8.39 -15.85
N ASP A 8 -5.24 -8.04 -16.94
CA ASP A 8 -5.51 -8.64 -18.24
C ASP A 8 -5.43 -10.17 -18.23
N PRO A 9 -4.38 -10.79 -17.65
CA PRO A 9 -4.34 -12.24 -17.60
C PRO A 9 -5.50 -12.86 -16.83
N TYR A 10 -5.93 -12.20 -15.75
CA TYR A 10 -7.06 -12.67 -14.97
C TYR A 10 -8.36 -12.57 -15.78
N LEU A 11 -8.57 -11.43 -16.44
CA LEU A 11 -9.77 -11.21 -17.25
C LEU A 11 -9.85 -12.20 -18.39
N ASP A 12 -8.72 -12.51 -19.03
CA ASP A 12 -8.66 -13.51 -20.09
C ASP A 12 -9.05 -14.88 -19.56
N ALA A 13 -8.53 -15.27 -18.41
CA ALA A 13 -8.83 -16.56 -17.81
C ALA A 13 -10.30 -16.68 -17.42
N GLN A 14 -10.97 -15.56 -17.14
CA GLN A 14 -12.39 -15.53 -16.80
C GLN A 14 -13.29 -15.37 -18.01
N GLY A 15 -12.74 -15.24 -19.22
CA GLY A 15 -13.52 -15.13 -20.42
C GLY A 15 -14.10 -13.75 -20.67
N TYR A 16 -13.49 -12.71 -20.12
CA TYR A 16 -13.99 -11.33 -20.27
C TYR A 16 -13.40 -10.61 -21.48
N ARG A 17 -12.81 -11.35 -22.40
CA ARG A 17 -12.24 -10.75 -23.60
C ARG A 17 -13.32 -10.41 -24.63
N GLY A 18 -12.99 -9.47 -25.51
CA GLY A 18 -13.84 -9.12 -26.61
C GLY A 18 -15.06 -8.35 -26.17
N GLU A 19 -16.24 -8.80 -26.63
CA GLU A 19 -17.48 -8.07 -26.40
C GLU A 19 -17.90 -8.01 -24.93
N TYR A 20 -17.34 -8.89 -24.08
CA TYR A 20 -17.66 -8.93 -22.66
C TYR A 20 -16.65 -8.20 -21.81
N GLN A 21 -15.70 -7.52 -22.43
CA GLN A 21 -14.66 -6.82 -21.70
C GLN A 21 -15.23 -5.58 -21.02
N LEU A 22 -14.99 -5.49 -19.70
CA LEU A 22 -15.44 -4.35 -18.91
C LEU A 22 -14.36 -3.28 -18.86
N PRO A 23 -14.74 -1.99 -18.86
CA PRO A 23 -13.77 -0.95 -18.55
C PRO A 23 -13.18 -1.17 -17.16
N LEU A 24 -11.87 -0.91 -17.03
CA LEU A 24 -11.18 -1.12 -15.76
C LEU A 24 -11.86 -0.37 -14.61
N ALA A 25 -12.27 0.89 -14.84
CA ALA A 25 -12.93 1.68 -13.81
C ALA A 25 -14.23 1.04 -13.32
N ALA A 26 -15.01 0.46 -14.25
CA ALA A 26 -16.27 -0.21 -13.88
C ALA A 26 -15.97 -1.51 -13.11
N PHE A 27 -14.94 -2.26 -13.53
CA PHE A 27 -14.53 -3.47 -12.85
C PHE A 27 -14.11 -3.18 -11.41
N LEU A 28 -13.32 -2.13 -11.20
CA LEU A 28 -12.80 -1.78 -9.88
C LEU A 28 -13.87 -1.27 -8.91
N ARG A 29 -15.09 -0.95 -9.42
CA ARG A 29 -16.18 -0.54 -8.54
C ARG A 29 -16.87 -1.71 -7.86
N THR A 30 -16.66 -2.94 -8.34
CA THR A 30 -17.29 -4.10 -7.71
C THR A 30 -16.48 -4.55 -6.50
N ALA A 31 -17.17 -5.02 -5.46
CA ALA A 31 -16.50 -5.50 -4.26
C ALA A 31 -15.58 -6.68 -4.56
N SER A 32 -16.01 -7.60 -5.44
CA SER A 32 -15.21 -8.78 -5.78
C SER A 32 -13.94 -8.40 -6.54
N ALA A 33 -14.01 -7.41 -7.43
CA ALA A 33 -12.85 -6.93 -8.17
C ALA A 33 -11.84 -6.27 -7.25
N ARG A 34 -12.34 -5.44 -6.33
CA ARG A 34 -11.49 -4.79 -5.34
C ARG A 34 -10.79 -5.81 -4.46
N GLU A 35 -11.53 -6.84 -4.05
CA GLU A 35 -10.99 -7.92 -3.23
C GLU A 35 -9.91 -8.70 -3.97
N ILE A 36 -10.14 -9.04 -5.23
CA ILE A 36 -9.17 -9.76 -6.06
C ILE A 36 -7.89 -8.93 -6.22
N LEU A 37 -8.04 -7.65 -6.55
CA LEU A 37 -6.90 -6.79 -6.76
C LEU A 37 -6.11 -6.57 -5.47
N SER A 38 -6.79 -6.37 -4.35
CA SER A 38 -6.10 -6.17 -3.07
C SER A 38 -5.33 -7.43 -2.67
N ARG A 39 -5.87 -8.61 -2.93
CA ARG A 39 -5.17 -9.87 -2.67
C ARG A 39 -3.91 -9.98 -3.53
N TYR A 40 -4.04 -9.66 -4.81
CA TYR A 40 -2.91 -9.67 -5.73
C TYR A 40 -1.80 -8.71 -5.27
N LEU A 41 -2.19 -7.48 -4.92
CA LEU A 41 -1.23 -6.48 -4.45
C LEU A 41 -0.58 -6.90 -3.14
N ARG A 42 -1.33 -7.50 -2.21
CA ARG A 42 -0.77 -7.97 -0.95
C ARG A 42 0.21 -9.12 -1.16
N ASN A 43 -0.02 -9.97 -2.15
CA ASN A 43 0.95 -11.00 -2.50
C ASN A 43 2.27 -10.38 -2.99
N LEU A 44 2.19 -9.37 -3.86
CA LEU A 44 3.38 -8.66 -4.31
C LEU A 44 4.06 -7.91 -3.16
N LYS A 45 3.28 -7.32 -2.27
CA LYS A 45 3.79 -6.67 -1.07
C LYS A 45 4.67 -7.61 -0.26
N ALA A 46 4.17 -8.82 0.00
CA ALA A 46 4.92 -9.82 0.76
C ALA A 46 6.23 -10.19 0.06
N ILE A 47 6.18 -10.37 -1.25
CA ILE A 47 7.36 -10.73 -2.04
C ILE A 47 8.41 -9.62 -1.99
N TYR A 48 8.01 -8.38 -2.28
CA TYR A 48 8.94 -7.27 -2.33
C TYR A 48 9.49 -6.93 -0.96
N SER A 49 8.66 -7.07 0.09
CA SER A 49 9.12 -6.85 1.47
C SER A 49 10.20 -7.88 1.84
N GLN A 50 9.97 -9.15 1.51
CA GLN A 50 10.93 -10.21 1.80
C GLN A 50 12.24 -10.01 1.03
N GLN A 51 12.16 -9.52 -0.20
CA GLN A 51 13.32 -9.25 -1.05
C GLN A 51 13.99 -7.92 -0.73
N GLU A 52 13.42 -7.15 0.18
CA GLU A 52 13.91 -5.81 0.53
C GLU A 52 13.98 -4.87 -0.68
N ARG A 53 13.03 -5.02 -1.60
CA ARG A 53 12.91 -4.15 -2.77
C ARG A 53 12.01 -2.97 -2.44
N TRP A 54 12.57 -2.02 -1.71
CA TRP A 54 11.80 -0.96 -1.07
C TRP A 54 11.09 -0.04 -2.06
N GLU A 55 11.69 0.27 -3.20
CA GLU A 55 11.03 1.13 -4.18
C GLU A 55 9.80 0.45 -4.79
N ARG A 56 9.92 -0.82 -5.13
CA ARG A 56 8.78 -1.59 -5.65
C ARG A 56 7.71 -1.77 -4.59
N LEU A 57 8.15 -2.02 -3.36
CA LEU A 57 7.22 -2.13 -2.23
C LEU A 57 6.45 -0.84 -2.04
N LEU A 58 7.13 0.31 -2.10
CA LEU A 58 6.46 1.60 -1.98
C LEU A 58 5.38 1.78 -3.05
N GLY A 59 5.69 1.42 -4.30
CA GLY A 59 4.71 1.49 -5.38
C GLY A 59 3.46 0.66 -5.09
N ILE A 60 3.64 -0.55 -4.57
CA ILE A 60 2.52 -1.42 -4.19
C ILE A 60 1.73 -0.81 -3.02
N GLN A 61 2.43 -0.29 -2.02
CA GLN A 61 1.77 0.33 -0.86
C GLN A 61 0.96 1.56 -1.26
N GLN A 62 1.45 2.37 -2.20
CA GLN A 62 0.71 3.51 -2.70
C GLN A 62 -0.61 3.07 -3.36
N ARG A 63 -0.57 1.99 -4.12
CA ARG A 63 -1.77 1.43 -4.74
C ARG A 63 -2.75 0.87 -3.71
N LEU A 64 -2.24 0.18 -2.70
CA LEU A 64 -3.08 -0.36 -1.64
C LEU A 64 -3.77 0.74 -0.85
N VAL A 65 -3.09 1.85 -0.56
CA VAL A 65 -3.69 2.98 0.14
C VAL A 65 -4.83 3.59 -0.69
N ILE A 66 -4.66 3.69 -2.01
CA ILE A 66 -5.71 4.20 -2.89
C ILE A 66 -6.89 3.23 -2.95
N LEU A 67 -6.61 1.95 -3.06
CA LEU A 67 -7.64 0.92 -3.20
C LEU A 67 -8.42 0.70 -1.91
N LEU A 68 -7.74 0.79 -0.77
CA LEU A 68 -8.29 0.52 0.56
C LEU A 68 -8.07 1.74 1.47
N PRO A 69 -8.77 2.85 1.22
CA PRO A 69 -8.49 4.11 1.94
C PRO A 69 -8.78 4.05 3.44
N ASP A 70 -9.61 3.09 3.87
CA ASP A 70 -9.95 2.96 5.29
C ASP A 70 -9.02 1.98 6.02
N ALA A 71 -8.10 1.33 5.33
CA ALA A 71 -7.17 0.38 5.95
C ALA A 71 -5.94 1.14 6.44
N VAL A 72 -6.00 1.62 7.67
CA VAL A 72 -4.93 2.46 8.25
C VAL A 72 -3.61 1.71 8.36
N GLU A 73 -3.63 0.39 8.49
CA GLU A 73 -2.42 -0.41 8.50
C GLU A 73 -1.66 -0.34 7.17
N GLU A 74 -2.33 -0.08 6.06
CA GLU A 74 -1.63 0.14 4.78
C GLU A 74 -0.92 1.49 4.77
N ILE A 75 -1.47 2.48 5.47
CA ILE A 75 -0.80 3.78 5.63
C ILE A 75 0.45 3.62 6.49
N ARG A 76 0.36 2.87 7.60
CA ARG A 76 1.52 2.52 8.42
C ARG A 76 2.60 1.86 7.56
N ASP A 77 2.22 0.87 6.77
CA ASP A 77 3.18 0.12 5.96
C ASP A 77 3.80 0.98 4.87
N ARG A 78 3.04 1.94 4.32
CA ARG A 78 3.61 2.92 3.40
C ARG A 78 4.66 3.78 4.11
N GLY A 79 4.37 4.23 5.32
CA GLY A 79 5.31 4.99 6.12
C GLY A 79 6.60 4.22 6.39
N LEU A 80 6.49 2.92 6.69
CA LEU A 80 7.65 2.08 6.91
C LEU A 80 8.49 1.94 5.64
N ALA A 81 7.87 1.78 4.49
CA ALA A 81 8.57 1.70 3.20
C ALA A 81 9.25 3.03 2.87
N LEU A 82 8.56 4.14 3.10
CA LEU A 82 9.13 5.48 2.89
C LEU A 82 10.37 5.68 3.76
N ALA A 83 10.33 5.24 5.02
CA ALA A 83 11.47 5.35 5.92
C ALA A 83 12.67 4.55 5.42
N GLN A 84 12.44 3.37 4.86
CA GLN A 84 13.52 2.56 4.29
C GLN A 84 14.21 3.26 3.12
N LEU A 85 13.49 4.13 2.42
CA LEU A 85 14.02 4.87 1.28
C LEU A 85 14.51 6.26 1.66
N ASP A 86 14.56 6.56 2.95
CA ASP A 86 14.98 7.86 3.49
C ASP A 86 14.09 9.02 3.07
N TYR A 87 12.84 8.74 2.72
CA TYR A 87 11.83 9.77 2.51
C TYR A 87 11.19 10.11 3.87
N ILE A 88 11.96 10.85 4.67
CA ILE A 88 11.69 10.98 6.11
C ILE A 88 10.38 11.72 6.38
N ARG A 89 10.16 12.88 5.73
CA ARG A 89 8.98 13.70 6.02
C ARG A 89 7.67 13.00 5.69
N PRO A 90 7.49 12.39 4.51
CA PRO A 90 6.26 11.65 4.25
C PRO A 90 6.12 10.40 5.13
N ALA A 91 7.24 9.77 5.54
CA ALA A 91 7.19 8.65 6.48
C ALA A 91 6.64 9.12 7.83
N VAL A 92 7.10 10.27 8.32
CA VAL A 92 6.61 10.86 9.57
C VAL A 92 5.10 11.13 9.48
N ASP A 93 4.66 11.70 8.37
CA ASP A 93 3.23 12.01 8.18
C ASP A 93 2.37 10.74 8.27
N ASP A 94 2.80 9.67 7.61
CA ASP A 94 2.05 8.41 7.61
C ASP A 94 2.02 7.76 9.01
N MET A 95 3.16 7.72 9.68
CA MET A 95 3.25 7.13 11.01
C MET A 95 2.44 7.92 12.04
N ARG A 96 2.49 9.25 11.97
CA ARG A 96 1.71 10.09 12.85
C ARG A 96 0.22 9.89 12.63
N ARG A 97 -0.21 9.81 11.39
CA ARG A 97 -1.62 9.53 11.08
C ARG A 97 -2.05 8.20 11.65
N TYR A 98 -1.20 7.17 11.51
CA TYR A 98 -1.53 5.85 12.02
C TYR A 98 -1.72 5.86 13.54
N ILE A 99 -0.77 6.42 14.30
CA ILE A 99 -0.88 6.41 15.75
C ILE A 99 -2.00 7.30 16.27
N ASP A 100 -2.34 8.36 15.53
CA ASP A 100 -3.47 9.23 15.90
C ASP A 100 -4.80 8.51 15.68
N GLU A 101 -4.91 7.71 14.63
CA GLU A 101 -6.16 6.99 14.32
C GLU A 101 -6.31 5.69 15.09
N VAL A 102 -5.22 5.05 15.49
CA VAL A 102 -5.25 3.76 16.19
C VAL A 102 -4.39 3.82 17.46
N PRO A 103 -4.80 4.64 18.45
CA PRO A 103 -3.97 4.79 19.67
C PRO A 103 -3.87 3.51 20.51
N ASP A 104 -4.76 2.56 20.30
CA ASP A 104 -4.74 1.28 21.01
C ASP A 104 -4.14 0.14 20.17
N ALA A 105 -3.45 0.45 19.08
CA ALA A 105 -2.82 -0.56 18.25
C ALA A 105 -1.76 -1.34 19.03
N SER A 106 -1.64 -2.64 18.74
CA SER A 106 -0.67 -3.49 19.41
C SER A 106 0.78 -3.06 19.15
N ASP A 107 1.03 -2.41 18.01
CA ASP A 107 2.36 -1.90 17.63
C ASP A 107 2.52 -0.40 17.89
N PHE A 108 1.64 0.20 18.68
CA PHE A 108 1.67 1.64 18.92
C PHE A 108 3.03 2.12 19.42
N GLU A 109 3.57 1.46 20.44
CA GLU A 109 4.85 1.88 21.04
C GLU A 109 5.99 1.74 20.05
N GLU A 110 5.99 0.69 19.26
CA GLU A 110 7.01 0.46 18.25
C GLU A 110 6.99 1.55 17.18
N ILE A 111 5.81 1.86 16.65
CA ILE A 111 5.66 2.88 15.62
C ILE A 111 5.98 4.27 16.20
N GLN A 112 5.55 4.54 17.43
CA GLN A 112 5.85 5.81 18.07
C GLN A 112 7.35 6.00 18.25
N ALA A 113 8.07 4.95 18.63
CA ALA A 113 9.52 5.02 18.76
C ALA A 113 10.20 5.34 17.42
N GLN A 114 9.75 4.70 16.35
CA GLN A 114 10.30 4.99 15.03
C GLN A 114 9.97 6.42 14.60
N LEU A 115 8.76 6.89 14.90
CA LEU A 115 8.36 8.25 14.59
C LEU A 115 9.27 9.27 15.28
N ILE A 116 9.52 9.08 16.56
CA ILE A 116 10.39 9.96 17.33
C ILE A 116 11.80 9.99 16.72
N GLU A 117 12.34 8.83 16.37
CA GLU A 117 13.66 8.73 15.76
C GLU A 117 13.71 9.49 14.43
N LEU A 118 12.70 9.33 13.59
CA LEU A 118 12.64 10.04 12.30
C LEU A 118 12.50 11.55 12.50
N GLU A 119 11.70 11.98 13.46
CA GLU A 119 11.56 13.40 13.77
C GLU A 119 12.88 14.01 14.24
N GLN A 120 13.67 13.25 14.99
CA GLN A 120 15.00 13.71 15.39
C GLN A 120 15.93 13.88 14.18
N GLN A 121 15.83 13.00 13.20
CA GLN A 121 16.61 13.13 11.98
C GLN A 121 16.26 14.41 11.23
N ILE A 122 14.99 14.78 11.20
CA ILE A 122 14.56 16.03 10.57
C ILE A 122 15.18 17.24 11.28
N LYS A 123 15.22 17.21 12.61
CA LYS A 123 15.78 18.31 13.40
C LYS A 123 17.28 18.51 13.18
N HIS A 124 17.99 17.45 12.85
CA HIS A 124 19.45 17.49 12.69
C HIS A 124 19.90 17.69 11.24
N HIS A 125 18.95 17.92 10.36
CA HIS A 125 19.20 18.26 8.96
C HIS A 125 18.56 19.63 8.64
#